data_3ea4be31032a9703d4f079da4b98bb1f
#
_entry.id   3ea4be31032a9703d4f079da4b98bb1f
#
_cell.length_a   1.000
_cell.length_b   1.000
_cell.length_c   1.000
_cell.angle_alpha   90.00
_cell.angle_beta   90.00
_cell.angle_gamma   90.00
#
_symmetry.space_group_name_H-M   'P 1'
#
loop_
_entity.id
_entity.type
_entity.pdbx_description
1 polymer ?
#
loop_
_entity_poly.entity_id
_entity_poly.type
_entity_poly.pdbx_seq_one_letter_code
_entity_poly.pdbx_strand_id
1 'polypeptide(L)'
;MFLQRIGNRGIGLGRLLERAAAKHPTNVVILDHDLDIAPEVGRRVTVPELADLVDDFASRLWAAGVRPGDRVVVYKSDGFDITLLALAAARIGAVPALLSPKLDGATVAALVRRAERPHLVTDGAKISHELPKDVFDETATVLLTSGRHRGAVKLRGLAGSPRVAPVDNPPDHPTLITHTSGTTGIPKLAVHTGRTLQARYRPQYAVTRPILRHRETIAIHVSFVHSRLFTALAISLYRGFPIVVMVDSDARRAADLFTQVRPGILEAHPNSFMSWEELADDPRGPLSNVKLFSSTFDAIHPRTVHRLLHASKRRLPLWGQLYGQSEIGPTVVRGYTRRRSLEADGRCVGMPFPGMTGVRVVSRNGEPPSKDNPGYVEIRSDGRVVTYLGEQERYDGQLSDGWWRMGDVGYRTRWGCLHLLDREVDVIDGFGSTLAAEDTLFTRLPELAEVIIIPGEDGRAVPVVCTKNDVPLDAFAWRAAVAGLPPMADPVQLRHDELPQTATTKIKRLELARRLAA
;
A
#
# COMPACT_ATOMS: atom_id res chain seq x y z
N MET A 1 -9.18 10.45 27.69
CA MET A 1 -8.01 10.92 28.47
C MET A 1 -6.68 10.23 28.12
N PHE A 2 -6.60 8.92 27.82
CA PHE A 2 -5.34 8.24 27.45
C PHE A 2 -4.86 8.52 26.02
N LEU A 3 -5.76 8.74 25.07
CA LEU A 3 -5.44 9.06 23.66
C LEU A 3 -4.89 10.49 23.45
N GLN A 4 -5.12 11.40 24.39
CA GLN A 4 -4.58 12.77 24.36
C GLN A 4 -3.08 12.84 24.69
N ARG A 5 -2.48 11.78 25.28
CA ARG A 5 -1.03 11.75 25.62
C ARG A 5 -0.12 11.37 24.45
N ILE A 6 -0.65 10.89 23.32
CA ILE A 6 0.11 10.80 22.08
C ILE A 6 0.08 12.21 21.48
N GLY A 7 1.04 13.04 21.92
CA GLY A 7 1.03 14.47 21.69
C GLY A 7 0.80 14.89 20.24
N ASN A 8 0.26 16.09 20.04
CA ASN A 8 -0.02 16.74 18.75
C ASN A 8 1.21 17.07 17.89
N ARG A 9 2.35 16.38 18.14
CA ARG A 9 3.66 16.70 17.58
C ARG A 9 3.92 16.15 16.17
N GLY A 10 3.00 15.35 15.61
CA GLY A 10 3.21 14.70 14.31
C GLY A 10 4.23 13.55 14.36
N ILE A 11 4.31 12.77 13.27
CA ILE A 11 5.40 11.81 13.05
C ILE A 11 6.54 12.56 12.35
N GLY A 12 7.65 12.79 13.06
CA GLY A 12 8.87 13.33 12.47
C GLY A 12 9.66 12.21 11.78
N LEU A 13 9.48 12.07 10.47
CA LEU A 13 10.11 11.00 9.68
C LEU A 13 11.65 11.07 9.78
N GLY A 14 12.24 12.23 9.65
CA GLY A 14 13.69 12.41 9.69
C GLY A 14 14.37 12.00 11.01
N ARG A 15 13.60 11.84 12.09
CA ARG A 15 14.10 11.40 13.40
C ARG A 15 13.49 10.07 13.85
N LEU A 16 12.79 9.37 12.96
CA LEU A 16 12.05 8.16 13.32
C LEU A 16 12.98 7.06 13.86
N LEU A 17 14.06 6.76 13.12
CA LEU A 17 15.04 5.74 13.51
C LEU A 17 15.89 6.17 14.70
N GLU A 18 16.34 7.43 14.75
CA GLU A 18 17.09 7.99 15.88
C GLU A 18 16.32 7.85 17.21
N ARG A 19 15.04 8.25 17.21
CA ARG A 19 14.18 8.11 18.41
C ARG A 19 13.91 6.66 18.78
N ALA A 20 13.79 5.79 17.79
CA ALA A 20 13.60 4.36 18.01
C ALA A 20 14.88 3.71 18.56
N ALA A 21 16.05 4.07 18.03
CA ALA A 21 17.36 3.62 18.51
C ALA A 21 17.60 4.01 19.97
N ALA A 22 17.31 5.27 20.33
CA ALA A 22 17.41 5.73 21.70
C ALA A 22 16.51 4.97 22.69
N LYS A 23 15.30 4.56 22.23
CA LYS A 23 14.33 3.87 23.07
C LYS A 23 14.54 2.35 23.11
N HIS A 24 14.97 1.76 22.00
CA HIS A 24 15.11 0.32 21.79
C HIS A 24 16.43 -0.01 21.09
N PRO A 25 17.60 0.19 21.75
CA PRO A 25 18.91 0.12 21.09
C PRO A 25 19.28 -1.28 20.58
N THR A 26 18.65 -2.32 21.09
CA THR A 26 18.88 -3.71 20.64
C THR A 26 17.87 -4.19 19.60
N ASN A 27 16.98 -3.30 19.13
CA ASN A 27 16.00 -3.68 18.13
C ASN A 27 16.66 -3.91 16.77
N VAL A 28 16.11 -4.84 15.97
CA VAL A 28 16.69 -5.25 14.69
C VAL A 28 15.70 -5.14 13.55
N VAL A 29 16.23 -4.90 12.37
CA VAL A 29 15.57 -5.02 11.08
C VAL A 29 16.25 -6.15 10.31
N ILE A 30 15.47 -7.04 9.75
CA ILE A 30 15.91 -8.16 8.90
C ILE A 30 15.38 -7.91 7.51
N LEU A 31 16.23 -8.05 6.50
CA LEU A 31 15.90 -7.83 5.09
C LEU A 31 15.98 -9.16 4.35
N ASP A 32 15.08 -9.40 3.41
CA ASP A 32 15.17 -10.52 2.47
C ASP A 32 16.13 -10.21 1.29
N HIS A 33 16.61 -8.99 1.18
CA HIS A 33 17.47 -8.47 0.14
C HIS A 33 18.63 -7.63 0.72
N ASP A 34 19.65 -7.39 -0.10
CA ASP A 34 20.75 -6.49 0.27
C ASP A 34 20.38 -5.03 -0.05
N LEU A 35 20.91 -4.09 0.72
CA LEU A 35 20.75 -2.66 0.43
C LEU A 35 21.72 -2.25 -0.69
N ASP A 36 21.22 -1.74 -1.82
CA ASP A 36 22.06 -1.23 -2.90
C ASP A 36 22.95 -0.06 -2.47
N ILE A 37 22.41 0.76 -1.56
CA ILE A 37 23.12 1.95 -1.04
C ILE A 37 24.21 1.62 -0.04
N ALA A 38 24.14 0.45 0.61
CA ALA A 38 25.05 -0.01 1.65
C ALA A 38 25.09 -1.55 1.76
N PRO A 39 25.58 -2.27 0.73
CA PRO A 39 25.57 -3.74 0.71
C PRO A 39 26.42 -4.36 1.82
N GLU A 40 27.40 -3.62 2.34
CA GLU A 40 28.27 -4.04 3.43
C GLU A 40 27.54 -4.20 4.78
N VAL A 41 26.37 -3.59 4.95
CA VAL A 41 25.58 -3.65 6.19
C VAL A 41 24.93 -5.02 6.38
N GLY A 42 24.71 -5.77 5.28
CA GLY A 42 24.11 -7.08 5.29
C GLY A 42 22.59 -7.05 5.53
N ARG A 43 22.02 -8.24 5.76
CA ARG A 43 20.58 -8.45 5.85
C ARG A 43 20.00 -8.43 7.27
N ARG A 44 20.83 -8.29 8.29
CA ARG A 44 20.41 -8.18 9.69
C ARG A 44 21.10 -7.01 10.35
N VAL A 45 20.36 -5.94 10.53
CA VAL A 45 20.86 -4.63 10.94
C VAL A 45 20.14 -4.19 12.21
N THR A 46 20.86 -3.60 13.15
CA THR A 46 20.24 -2.97 14.31
C THR A 46 19.60 -1.62 13.94
N VAL A 47 18.61 -1.20 14.71
CA VAL A 47 17.98 0.11 14.50
C VAL A 47 18.97 1.27 14.69
N PRO A 48 19.95 1.24 15.64
CA PRO A 48 21.04 2.22 15.70
C PRO A 48 21.87 2.29 14.41
N GLU A 49 22.31 1.15 13.86
CA GLU A 49 23.08 1.13 12.60
C GLU A 49 22.28 1.73 11.43
N LEU A 50 20.97 1.44 11.34
CA LEU A 50 20.10 2.09 10.34
C LEU A 50 19.93 3.59 10.59
N ALA A 51 19.89 4.03 11.84
CA ALA A 51 19.84 5.45 12.17
C ALA A 51 21.13 6.17 11.75
N ASP A 52 22.29 5.56 11.97
CA ASP A 52 23.58 6.08 11.52
C ASP A 52 23.69 6.12 9.99
N LEU A 53 23.18 5.09 9.31
CA LEU A 53 23.14 5.04 7.86
C LEU A 53 22.26 6.17 7.28
N VAL A 54 21.08 6.38 7.86
CA VAL A 54 20.18 7.49 7.45
C VAL A 54 20.86 8.85 7.69
N ASP A 55 21.57 9.01 8.79
CA ASP A 55 22.32 10.25 9.11
C ASP A 55 23.47 10.49 8.12
N ASP A 56 24.18 9.44 7.72
CA ASP A 56 25.22 9.51 6.70
C ASP A 56 24.63 9.91 5.33
N PHE A 57 23.56 9.26 4.89
CA PHE A 57 22.90 9.63 3.62
C PHE A 57 22.27 11.02 3.66
N ALA A 58 21.76 11.49 4.79
CA ALA A 58 21.31 12.86 4.98
C ALA A 58 22.46 13.86 4.74
N SER A 59 23.65 13.56 5.26
CA SER A 59 24.85 14.37 5.04
C SER A 59 25.33 14.36 3.59
N ARG A 60 25.26 13.22 2.90
CA ARG A 60 25.57 13.11 1.47
C ARG A 60 24.58 13.92 0.62
N LEU A 61 23.27 13.85 0.91
CA LEU A 61 22.26 14.65 0.23
C LEU A 61 22.51 16.15 0.42
N TRP A 62 22.87 16.56 1.63
CA TRP A 62 23.24 17.95 1.92
C TRP A 62 24.48 18.38 1.14
N ALA A 63 25.52 17.56 1.11
CA ALA A 63 26.75 17.81 0.33
C ALA A 63 26.48 17.87 -1.17
N ALA A 64 25.47 17.13 -1.67
CA ALA A 64 25.02 17.19 -3.04
C ALA A 64 24.15 18.41 -3.37
N GLY A 65 23.88 19.30 -2.42
CA GLY A 65 23.15 20.54 -2.63
C GLY A 65 21.69 20.52 -2.20
N VAL A 66 21.17 19.41 -1.66
CA VAL A 66 19.79 19.33 -1.14
C VAL A 66 19.62 20.19 0.11
N ARG A 67 18.55 20.98 0.18
CA ARG A 67 18.28 21.93 1.28
C ARG A 67 16.86 21.71 1.86
N PRO A 68 16.56 22.27 3.04
CA PRO A 68 15.22 22.25 3.61
C PRO A 68 14.19 22.82 2.65
N GLY A 69 13.06 22.11 2.47
CA GLY A 69 11.99 22.49 1.56
C GLY A 69 12.15 21.96 0.13
N ASP A 70 13.36 21.55 -0.27
CA ASP A 70 13.58 20.96 -1.61
C ASP A 70 12.80 19.64 -1.76
N ARG A 71 12.32 19.38 -2.96
CA ARG A 71 11.68 18.11 -3.32
C ARG A 71 12.74 17.12 -3.79
N VAL A 72 12.75 15.93 -3.19
CA VAL A 72 13.65 14.84 -3.53
C VAL A 72 12.84 13.69 -4.10
N VAL A 73 12.75 13.60 -5.42
CA VAL A 73 12.11 12.47 -6.09
C VAL A 73 13.02 11.24 -5.97
N VAL A 74 12.50 10.16 -5.40
CA VAL A 74 13.18 8.86 -5.32
C VAL A 74 12.51 7.90 -6.30
N TYR A 75 13.20 7.61 -7.40
CA TYR A 75 12.79 6.63 -8.40
C TYR A 75 13.96 5.71 -8.73
N LYS A 76 13.98 4.55 -8.13
CA LYS A 76 15.06 3.56 -8.26
C LYS A 76 14.51 2.14 -8.24
N SER A 77 15.35 1.15 -8.50
CA SER A 77 15.04 -0.28 -8.33
C SER A 77 14.47 -0.55 -6.95
N ASP A 78 13.57 -1.55 -6.86
CA ASP A 78 12.82 -1.84 -5.63
C ASP A 78 13.75 -2.28 -4.50
N GLY A 79 13.46 -1.84 -3.31
CA GLY A 79 14.25 -2.13 -2.12
C GLY A 79 13.97 -1.18 -0.96
N PHE A 80 14.34 -1.61 0.23
CA PHE A 80 14.16 -0.81 1.46
C PHE A 80 14.98 0.49 1.44
N ASP A 81 15.97 0.58 0.55
CA ASP A 81 16.73 1.81 0.24
C ASP A 81 15.83 3.02 -0.01
N ILE A 82 14.71 2.82 -0.72
CA ILE A 82 13.74 3.89 -1.03
C ILE A 82 13.27 4.56 0.27
N THR A 83 12.96 3.73 1.27
CA THR A 83 12.52 4.22 2.58
C THR A 83 13.64 4.92 3.34
N LEU A 84 14.86 4.36 3.33
CA LEU A 84 16.01 4.95 4.04
C LEU A 84 16.40 6.30 3.41
N LEU A 85 16.40 6.41 2.09
CA LEU A 85 16.64 7.67 1.37
C LEU A 85 15.54 8.70 1.65
N ALA A 86 14.28 8.28 1.75
CA ALA A 86 13.20 9.17 2.17
C ALA A 86 13.38 9.71 3.59
N LEU A 87 13.78 8.84 4.54
CA LEU A 87 14.08 9.27 5.91
C LEU A 87 15.29 10.20 5.96
N ALA A 88 16.31 9.96 5.12
CA ALA A 88 17.49 10.82 5.01
C ALA A 88 17.14 12.22 4.46
N ALA A 89 16.32 12.30 3.40
CA ALA A 89 15.83 13.56 2.88
C ALA A 89 14.99 14.32 3.91
N ALA A 90 14.06 13.61 4.58
CA ALA A 90 13.24 14.21 5.65
C ALA A 90 14.08 14.70 6.85
N ARG A 91 15.24 14.05 7.13
CA ARG A 91 16.13 14.43 8.22
C ARG A 91 16.75 15.82 8.04
N ILE A 92 17.05 16.19 6.80
CA ILE A 92 17.57 17.54 6.47
C ILE A 92 16.45 18.53 6.11
N GLY A 93 15.19 18.21 6.38
CA GLY A 93 14.05 19.08 6.14
C GLY A 93 13.58 19.14 4.69
N ALA A 94 14.13 18.33 3.79
CA ALA A 94 13.65 18.17 2.42
C ALA A 94 12.39 17.27 2.38
N VAL A 95 11.64 17.32 1.27
CA VAL A 95 10.38 16.60 1.09
C VAL A 95 10.57 15.47 0.08
N PRO A 96 10.75 14.22 0.54
CA PRO A 96 10.86 13.08 -0.35
C PRO A 96 9.54 12.84 -1.10
N ALA A 97 9.64 12.64 -2.42
CA ALA A 97 8.55 12.24 -3.31
C ALA A 97 8.85 10.85 -3.87
N LEU A 98 8.10 9.84 -3.44
CA LEU A 98 8.41 8.45 -3.73
C LEU A 98 7.64 7.96 -4.93
N LEU A 99 8.34 7.47 -5.95
CA LEU A 99 7.77 6.92 -7.16
C LEU A 99 8.03 5.41 -7.24
N SER A 100 6.97 4.66 -7.56
CA SER A 100 7.08 3.21 -7.71
C SER A 100 8.06 2.81 -8.80
N PRO A 101 8.95 1.86 -8.54
CA PRO A 101 9.85 1.31 -9.57
C PRO A 101 9.12 0.66 -10.75
N LYS A 102 7.82 0.40 -10.62
CA LYS A 102 6.97 -0.19 -11.68
C LYS A 102 6.30 0.84 -12.59
N LEU A 103 6.52 2.14 -12.37
CA LEU A 103 6.02 3.18 -13.27
C LEU A 103 6.88 3.24 -14.53
N ASP A 104 6.24 3.44 -15.67
CA ASP A 104 6.93 3.68 -16.93
C ASP A 104 7.61 5.06 -16.96
N GLY A 105 8.62 5.21 -17.81
CA GLY A 105 9.44 6.41 -17.88
C GLY A 105 8.66 7.68 -18.27
N ALA A 106 7.66 7.56 -19.13
CA ALA A 106 6.83 8.72 -19.52
C ALA A 106 6.00 9.24 -18.35
N THR A 107 5.41 8.31 -17.57
CA THR A 107 4.70 8.64 -16.33
C THR A 107 5.65 9.29 -15.32
N VAL A 108 6.86 8.74 -15.14
CA VAL A 108 7.86 9.30 -14.22
C VAL A 108 8.27 10.69 -14.65
N ALA A 109 8.53 10.93 -15.94
CA ALA A 109 8.87 12.26 -16.45
C ALA A 109 7.77 13.29 -16.19
N ALA A 110 6.50 12.90 -16.37
CA ALA A 110 5.36 13.76 -16.04
C ALA A 110 5.29 14.12 -14.55
N LEU A 111 5.58 13.15 -13.66
CA LEU A 111 5.59 13.37 -12.21
C LEU A 111 6.80 14.21 -11.76
N VAL A 112 7.98 14.04 -12.39
CA VAL A 112 9.16 14.87 -12.15
C VAL A 112 8.90 16.33 -12.55
N ARG A 113 8.31 16.58 -13.72
CA ARG A 113 7.91 17.93 -14.14
C ARG A 113 6.94 18.57 -13.13
N ARG A 114 5.95 17.80 -12.66
CA ARG A 114 4.99 18.27 -11.63
C ARG A 114 5.67 18.56 -10.28
N ALA A 115 6.79 17.92 -10.00
CA ALA A 115 7.58 18.20 -8.80
C ALA A 115 8.46 19.48 -8.92
N GLU A 116 8.44 20.20 -10.05
CA GLU A 116 9.07 21.50 -10.27
C GLU A 116 10.55 21.53 -9.93
N ARG A 117 11.38 20.97 -10.82
CA ARG A 117 12.82 20.88 -10.68
C ARG A 117 13.31 20.19 -9.38
N PRO A 118 12.86 18.98 -9.08
CA PRO A 118 13.31 18.26 -7.89
C PRO A 118 14.76 17.79 -8.04
N HIS A 119 15.39 17.42 -6.92
CA HIS A 119 16.53 16.51 -6.96
C HIS A 119 16.01 15.10 -7.28
N LEU A 120 16.63 14.40 -8.23
CA LEU A 120 16.24 13.05 -8.63
C LEU A 120 17.26 12.03 -8.09
N VAL A 121 16.85 11.19 -7.13
CA VAL A 121 17.62 10.03 -6.68
C VAL A 121 17.19 8.82 -7.49
N THR A 122 18.15 8.20 -8.20
CA THR A 122 17.91 7.07 -9.09
C THR A 122 19.12 6.13 -9.15
N ASP A 123 19.03 5.07 -9.93
CA ASP A 123 20.13 4.13 -10.19
C ASP A 123 20.40 3.91 -11.69
N GLY A 124 21.51 3.21 -11.97
CA GLY A 124 21.94 2.97 -13.34
C GLY A 124 20.96 2.14 -14.15
N ALA A 125 20.22 1.22 -13.55
CA ALA A 125 19.23 0.38 -14.23
C ALA A 125 18.07 1.24 -14.75
N LYS A 126 17.52 2.11 -13.89
CA LYS A 126 16.44 3.05 -14.24
C LYS A 126 16.85 4.03 -15.34
N ILE A 127 18.06 4.56 -15.27
CA ILE A 127 18.60 5.45 -16.32
C ILE A 127 18.73 4.73 -17.65
N SER A 128 19.24 3.50 -17.64
CA SER A 128 19.54 2.77 -18.87
C SER A 128 18.31 2.24 -19.61
N HIS A 129 17.26 1.92 -18.89
CA HIS A 129 16.14 1.15 -19.44
C HIS A 129 14.78 1.86 -19.39
N GLU A 130 14.62 2.87 -18.56
CA GLU A 130 13.27 3.40 -18.28
C GLU A 130 13.17 4.92 -18.42
N LEU A 131 14.15 5.69 -17.93
CA LEU A 131 14.03 7.15 -17.90
C LEU A 131 14.31 7.77 -19.27
N PRO A 132 13.39 8.60 -19.81
CA PRO A 132 13.64 9.36 -21.01
C PRO A 132 14.69 10.45 -20.75
N LYS A 133 15.48 10.81 -21.79
CA LYS A 133 16.62 11.73 -21.61
C LYS A 133 16.24 13.13 -21.17
N ASP A 134 15.08 13.61 -21.57
CA ASP A 134 14.56 14.94 -21.26
C ASP A 134 14.21 15.11 -19.78
N VAL A 135 14.00 14.01 -19.04
CA VAL A 135 13.69 14.10 -17.59
C VAL A 135 14.82 14.76 -16.80
N PHE A 136 16.06 14.62 -17.26
CA PHE A 136 17.23 15.15 -16.55
C PHE A 136 17.31 16.68 -16.64
N ASP A 137 16.81 17.28 -17.71
CA ASP A 137 16.75 18.74 -17.88
C ASP A 137 15.71 19.39 -16.93
N GLU A 138 14.74 18.59 -16.48
CA GLU A 138 13.68 18.99 -15.54
C GLU A 138 14.08 18.84 -14.06
N THR A 139 15.32 18.42 -13.78
CA THR A 139 15.81 18.21 -12.42
C THR A 139 16.81 19.26 -11.99
N ALA A 140 16.88 19.58 -10.69
CA ALA A 140 17.92 20.41 -10.12
C ALA A 140 19.27 19.69 -10.09
N THR A 141 19.26 18.41 -9.73
CA THR A 141 20.45 17.55 -9.67
C THR A 141 20.01 16.09 -9.78
N VAL A 142 20.79 15.29 -10.49
CA VAL A 142 20.63 13.83 -10.56
C VAL A 142 21.61 13.19 -9.57
N LEU A 143 21.09 12.39 -8.63
CA LEU A 143 21.82 11.72 -7.57
C LEU A 143 21.78 10.20 -7.81
N LEU A 144 22.94 9.56 -7.91
CA LEU A 144 23.05 8.14 -8.23
C LEU A 144 23.35 7.31 -6.98
N THR A 145 22.53 6.28 -6.75
CA THR A 145 22.82 5.22 -5.79
C THR A 145 23.82 4.22 -6.39
N SER A 146 23.67 3.90 -7.70
CA SER A 146 24.58 3.03 -8.44
C SER A 146 24.68 3.47 -9.92
N GLY A 147 25.61 2.92 -10.66
CA GLY A 147 25.77 3.19 -12.10
C GLY A 147 26.55 4.46 -12.43
N ARG A 148 26.35 4.97 -13.65
CA ARG A 148 27.02 6.18 -14.19
C ARG A 148 26.07 6.97 -15.09
N HIS A 149 26.08 8.28 -14.94
CA HIS A 149 25.42 9.22 -15.85
C HIS A 149 26.22 10.51 -15.91
N ARG A 150 26.33 11.13 -17.10
CA ARG A 150 27.07 12.40 -17.26
C ARG A 150 26.35 13.51 -16.48
N GLY A 151 27.09 14.26 -15.68
CA GLY A 151 26.54 15.36 -14.89
C GLY A 151 25.87 14.93 -13.58
N ALA A 152 25.70 13.62 -13.32
CA ALA A 152 25.12 13.15 -12.09
C ALA A 152 26.14 13.03 -10.95
N VAL A 153 25.70 13.27 -9.73
CA VAL A 153 26.47 13.13 -8.49
C VAL A 153 26.28 11.72 -7.94
N LYS A 154 27.36 10.99 -7.74
CA LYS A 154 27.32 9.67 -7.09
C LYS A 154 27.28 9.83 -5.58
N LEU A 155 26.20 9.37 -4.94
CA LEU A 155 26.06 9.43 -3.47
C LEU A 155 27.20 8.70 -2.73
N ARG A 156 27.73 7.61 -3.32
CA ARG A 156 28.89 6.89 -2.75
C ARG A 156 30.15 7.76 -2.70
N GLY A 157 30.33 8.65 -3.69
CA GLY A 157 31.47 9.57 -3.73
C GLY A 157 31.45 10.67 -2.66
N LEU A 158 30.31 10.85 -1.98
CA LEU A 158 30.10 11.80 -0.90
C LEU A 158 30.17 11.15 0.48
N ALA A 159 30.61 9.88 0.57
CA ALA A 159 30.83 9.22 1.86
C ALA A 159 31.85 10.01 2.70
N GLY A 160 31.60 10.08 4.01
CA GLY A 160 32.43 10.87 4.92
C GLY A 160 32.16 12.38 4.91
N SER A 161 31.12 12.84 4.23
CA SER A 161 30.67 14.24 4.34
C SER A 161 30.37 14.62 5.79
N PRO A 162 30.65 15.88 6.19
CA PRO A 162 30.35 16.33 7.55
C PRO A 162 28.91 16.10 7.95
N ARG A 163 28.68 15.59 9.15
CA ARG A 163 27.32 15.33 9.67
C ARG A 163 26.53 16.62 9.80
N VAL A 164 25.26 16.56 9.41
CA VAL A 164 24.33 17.69 9.43
C VAL A 164 23.30 17.48 10.54
N ALA A 165 23.05 18.53 11.31
CA ALA A 165 22.03 18.48 12.35
C ALA A 165 20.65 18.25 11.74
N PRO A 166 19.79 17.43 12.37
CA PRO A 166 18.45 17.18 11.89
C PRO A 166 17.59 18.44 11.95
N VAL A 167 16.79 18.66 10.90
CA VAL A 167 15.82 19.76 10.82
C VAL A 167 14.48 19.29 11.38
N ASP A 168 13.99 19.95 12.42
CA ASP A 168 12.68 19.69 13.00
C ASP A 168 11.61 20.60 12.33
N ASN A 169 10.97 20.11 11.30
CA ASN A 169 9.87 20.83 10.65
C ASN A 169 8.61 20.85 11.53
N PRO A 170 7.79 21.93 11.47
CA PRO A 170 6.47 21.94 12.07
C PRO A 170 5.62 20.75 11.61
N PRO A 171 4.70 20.23 12.46
CA PRO A 171 3.94 19.02 12.15
C PRO A 171 2.99 19.18 10.95
N ASP A 172 2.69 20.39 10.53
CA ASP A 172 1.84 20.71 9.38
C ASP A 172 2.63 21.00 8.08
N HIS A 173 3.97 21.00 8.14
CA HIS A 173 4.80 21.08 6.95
C HIS A 173 4.77 19.79 6.13
N PRO A 174 4.83 19.87 4.78
CA PRO A 174 5.03 18.71 3.93
C PRO A 174 6.25 17.90 4.40
N THR A 175 6.09 16.59 4.54
CA THR A 175 7.17 15.71 5.02
C THR A 175 7.36 14.45 4.16
N LEU A 176 6.37 14.15 3.32
CA LEU A 176 6.37 13.00 2.41
C LEU A 176 5.39 13.26 1.28
N ILE A 177 5.77 12.92 0.07
CA ILE A 177 4.88 12.85 -1.09
C ILE A 177 4.86 11.40 -1.57
N THR A 178 3.66 10.86 -1.77
CA THR A 178 3.45 9.54 -2.37
C THR A 178 2.57 9.67 -3.58
N HIS A 179 2.64 8.74 -4.53
CA HIS A 179 1.71 8.76 -5.65
C HIS A 179 0.51 7.83 -5.42
N THR A 180 -0.61 8.15 -6.06
CA THR A 180 -1.79 7.28 -6.11
C THR A 180 -1.60 6.16 -7.12
N SER A 181 -2.50 5.16 -7.15
CA SER A 181 -2.39 4.02 -8.07
C SER A 181 -2.53 4.35 -9.56
N GLY A 182 -3.12 5.52 -9.91
CA GLY A 182 -3.27 5.94 -11.30
C GLY A 182 -4.18 5.07 -12.15
N THR A 183 -5.21 4.45 -11.56
CA THR A 183 -6.18 3.61 -12.29
C THR A 183 -6.89 4.35 -13.43
N THR A 184 -6.97 5.68 -13.36
CA THR A 184 -7.70 6.54 -14.32
C THR A 184 -6.79 7.51 -15.09
N GLY A 185 -5.47 7.28 -15.13
CA GLY A 185 -4.52 8.14 -15.84
C GLY A 185 -3.21 8.35 -15.07
N ILE A 186 -2.51 9.47 -15.31
CA ILE A 186 -1.26 9.80 -14.60
C ILE A 186 -1.53 9.87 -13.10
N PRO A 187 -0.74 9.16 -12.28
CA PRO A 187 -0.87 9.19 -10.82
C PRO A 187 -0.80 10.60 -10.25
N LYS A 188 -1.52 10.84 -9.17
CA LYS A 188 -1.48 12.12 -8.44
C LYS A 188 -0.39 12.05 -7.37
N LEU A 189 0.27 13.17 -7.13
CA LEU A 189 1.27 13.31 -6.06
C LEU A 189 0.58 13.80 -4.77
N ALA A 190 0.34 12.90 -3.84
CA ALA A 190 -0.38 13.14 -2.60
C ALA A 190 0.58 13.64 -1.51
N VAL A 191 0.35 14.83 -0.96
CA VAL A 191 1.23 15.49 0.00
C VAL A 191 0.80 15.18 1.44
N HIS A 192 1.71 14.58 2.19
CA HIS A 192 1.54 14.24 3.61
C HIS A 192 2.32 15.19 4.51
N THR A 193 1.79 15.43 5.70
CA THR A 193 2.47 16.13 6.80
C THR A 193 2.71 15.18 7.97
N GLY A 194 3.56 15.58 8.91
CA GLY A 194 3.75 14.82 10.14
C GLY A 194 2.44 14.60 10.91
N ARG A 195 1.52 15.59 10.87
CA ARG A 195 0.20 15.53 11.50
C ARG A 195 -0.70 14.50 10.80
N THR A 196 -0.78 14.51 9.47
CA THR A 196 -1.62 13.54 8.73
C THR A 196 -1.13 12.11 8.91
N LEU A 197 0.18 11.88 8.92
CA LEU A 197 0.77 10.56 9.21
C LEU A 197 0.46 10.11 10.63
N GLN A 198 0.51 11.01 11.62
CA GLN A 198 0.14 10.69 12.99
C GLN A 198 -1.35 10.34 13.13
N ALA A 199 -2.21 11.06 12.42
CA ALA A 199 -3.64 10.77 12.43
C ALA A 199 -3.95 9.38 11.82
N ARG A 200 -3.16 8.92 10.85
CA ARG A 200 -3.23 7.53 10.31
C ARG A 200 -2.68 6.49 11.28
N TYR A 201 -1.64 6.85 12.02
CA TYR A 201 -1.00 5.97 13.00
C TYR A 201 -1.90 5.69 14.21
N ARG A 202 -2.56 6.72 14.76
CA ARG A 202 -3.34 6.67 16.01
C ARG A 202 -4.40 5.57 16.05
N PRO A 203 -5.31 5.45 15.06
CA PRO A 203 -6.37 4.45 15.08
C PRO A 203 -5.82 3.03 15.10
N GLN A 204 -4.79 2.78 14.31
CA GLN A 204 -4.17 1.48 14.19
C GLN A 204 -3.42 1.09 15.48
N TYR A 205 -2.70 2.03 16.07
CA TYR A 205 -2.04 1.83 17.36
C TYR A 205 -3.06 1.53 18.47
N ALA A 206 -4.18 2.26 18.49
CA ALA A 206 -5.24 2.06 19.50
C ALA A 206 -5.85 0.66 19.43
N VAL A 207 -6.11 0.15 18.21
CA VAL A 207 -6.68 -1.20 18.02
C VAL A 207 -5.64 -2.30 18.25
N THR A 208 -4.41 -2.12 17.81
CA THR A 208 -3.39 -3.17 17.92
C THR A 208 -2.78 -3.28 19.31
N ARG A 209 -2.77 -2.22 20.11
CA ARG A 209 -2.18 -2.22 21.45
C ARG A 209 -2.77 -3.27 22.40
N PRO A 210 -4.09 -3.43 22.55
CA PRO A 210 -4.67 -4.45 23.42
C PRO A 210 -4.48 -5.87 22.88
N ILE A 211 -4.36 -6.04 21.56
CA ILE A 211 -4.15 -7.33 20.88
C ILE A 211 -2.70 -7.79 21.05
N LEU A 212 -1.76 -6.88 20.81
CA LEU A 212 -0.31 -7.14 20.82
C LEU A 212 0.30 -6.64 22.14
N ARG A 213 0.09 -7.39 23.21
CA ARG A 213 0.56 -7.00 24.55
C ARG A 213 2.06 -7.19 24.73
N HIS A 214 2.63 -8.17 24.05
CA HIS A 214 4.06 -8.52 24.10
C HIS A 214 4.77 -8.09 22.83
N ARG A 215 6.10 -8.13 22.87
CA ARG A 215 6.95 -7.88 21.73
C ARG A 215 6.79 -9.02 20.71
N GLU A 216 6.41 -8.70 19.50
CA GLU A 216 6.20 -9.65 18.40
C GLU A 216 7.08 -9.24 17.21
N THR A 217 7.63 -10.21 16.49
CA THR A 217 8.29 -9.94 15.22
C THR A 217 7.22 -9.65 14.16
N ILE A 218 7.37 -8.55 13.43
CA ILE A 218 6.49 -8.20 12.31
C ILE A 218 7.21 -8.45 10.99
N ALA A 219 6.60 -9.17 10.06
CA ALA A 219 7.05 -9.25 8.68
C ALA A 219 6.12 -8.40 7.80
N ILE A 220 6.72 -7.56 6.96
CA ILE A 220 6.04 -6.54 6.17
C ILE A 220 6.41 -6.74 4.70
N HIS A 221 5.41 -7.04 3.86
CA HIS A 221 5.51 -7.04 2.41
C HIS A 221 4.51 -6.03 1.84
N VAL A 222 4.88 -4.76 1.85
CA VAL A 222 4.10 -3.64 1.28
C VAL A 222 5.01 -2.72 0.50
N SER A 223 4.46 -2.03 -0.49
CA SER A 223 5.19 -1.10 -1.35
C SER A 223 5.98 -0.05 -0.56
N PHE A 224 7.27 0.12 -0.87
CA PHE A 224 8.17 1.08 -0.21
C PHE A 224 7.84 2.54 -0.50
N VAL A 225 7.04 2.80 -1.51
CA VAL A 225 6.63 4.15 -1.90
C VAL A 225 5.28 4.56 -1.31
N HIS A 226 4.64 3.70 -0.52
CA HIS A 226 3.31 3.98 0.04
C HIS A 226 3.38 4.44 1.49
N SER A 227 2.59 5.45 1.87
CA SER A 227 2.53 5.99 3.24
C SER A 227 2.18 4.96 4.32
N ARG A 228 1.57 3.82 3.92
CA ARG A 228 1.26 2.71 4.83
C ARG A 228 2.52 2.13 5.48
N LEU A 229 3.60 1.97 4.72
CA LEU A 229 4.85 1.45 5.27
C LEU A 229 5.39 2.34 6.39
N PHE A 230 5.40 3.66 6.21
CA PHE A 230 5.89 4.59 7.23
C PHE A 230 5.08 4.54 8.52
N THR A 231 3.76 4.35 8.43
CA THR A 231 2.92 4.18 9.63
C THR A 231 3.12 2.82 10.30
N ALA A 232 3.31 1.74 9.53
CA ALA A 232 3.64 0.41 10.06
C ALA A 232 5.01 0.40 10.74
N LEU A 233 6.03 1.00 10.10
CA LEU A 233 7.37 1.18 10.70
C LEU A 233 7.30 2.00 11.99
N ALA A 234 6.56 3.12 12.00
CA ALA A 234 6.42 3.93 13.19
C ALA A 234 5.81 3.14 14.36
N ILE A 235 4.75 2.34 14.12
CA ILE A 235 4.15 1.48 15.15
C ILE A 235 5.18 0.49 15.67
N SER A 236 5.87 -0.20 14.79
CA SER A 236 6.81 -1.28 15.12
C SER A 236 8.03 -0.75 15.86
N LEU A 237 8.62 0.33 15.36
CA LEU A 237 9.79 0.98 15.96
C LEU A 237 9.49 1.55 17.34
N TYR A 238 8.36 2.27 17.51
CA TYR A 238 7.96 2.80 18.84
C TYR A 238 7.68 1.70 19.86
N ARG A 239 7.26 0.51 19.40
CA ARG A 239 7.02 -0.65 20.25
C ARG A 239 8.25 -1.54 20.45
N GLY A 240 9.34 -1.29 19.73
CA GLY A 240 10.55 -2.10 19.75
C GLY A 240 10.33 -3.50 19.19
N PHE A 241 9.41 -3.65 18.21
CA PHE A 241 9.20 -4.92 17.52
C PHE A 241 10.33 -5.18 16.53
N PRO A 242 10.95 -6.37 16.50
CA PRO A 242 11.80 -6.75 15.40
C PRO A 242 11.03 -6.70 14.08
N ILE A 243 11.63 -6.14 13.04
CA ILE A 243 10.98 -5.90 11.76
C ILE A 243 11.66 -6.75 10.70
N VAL A 244 10.89 -7.49 9.93
CA VAL A 244 11.30 -8.19 8.71
C VAL A 244 10.71 -7.43 7.54
N VAL A 245 11.54 -6.94 6.64
CA VAL A 245 11.14 -6.18 5.45
C VAL A 245 11.37 -7.04 4.23
N MET A 246 10.33 -7.20 3.41
CA MET A 246 10.32 -8.10 2.27
C MET A 246 10.07 -7.34 0.96
N VAL A 247 10.87 -7.65 -0.04
CA VAL A 247 10.67 -7.29 -1.45
C VAL A 247 10.00 -8.44 -2.20
N ASP A 248 10.37 -9.67 -1.85
CA ASP A 248 9.94 -10.86 -2.54
C ASP A 248 8.72 -11.51 -1.86
N SER A 249 7.68 -11.77 -2.64
CA SER A 249 6.47 -12.48 -2.20
C SER A 249 6.43 -13.94 -2.65
N ASP A 250 7.50 -14.47 -3.24
CA ASP A 250 7.58 -15.89 -3.60
C ASP A 250 7.30 -16.76 -2.36
N ALA A 251 6.38 -17.70 -2.51
CA ALA A 251 5.87 -18.47 -1.38
C ALA A 251 6.95 -19.37 -0.74
N ARG A 252 7.88 -19.94 -1.54
CA ARG A 252 8.95 -20.79 -1.01
C ARG A 252 9.94 -19.98 -0.19
N ARG A 253 10.38 -18.81 -0.71
CA ARG A 253 11.27 -17.90 0.01
C ARG A 253 10.60 -17.34 1.27
N ALA A 254 9.32 -17.00 1.18
CA ALA A 254 8.53 -16.58 2.34
C ALA A 254 8.44 -17.70 3.39
N ALA A 255 8.23 -18.97 2.98
CA ALA A 255 8.20 -20.12 3.88
C ALA A 255 9.52 -20.28 4.64
N ASP A 256 10.66 -20.20 3.94
CA ASP A 256 11.99 -20.31 4.53
C ASP A 256 12.23 -19.19 5.55
N LEU A 257 11.94 -17.95 5.15
CA LEU A 257 12.09 -16.79 6.01
C LEU A 257 11.19 -16.87 7.24
N PHE A 258 9.90 -17.19 7.08
CA PHE A 258 8.95 -17.26 8.19
C PHE A 258 9.24 -18.43 9.14
N THR A 259 9.77 -19.53 8.63
CA THR A 259 10.24 -20.64 9.47
C THR A 259 11.39 -20.20 10.38
N GLN A 260 12.32 -19.39 9.85
CA GLN A 260 13.48 -18.87 10.57
C GLN A 260 13.10 -17.78 11.58
N VAL A 261 12.32 -16.75 11.15
CA VAL A 261 12.05 -15.58 11.98
C VAL A 261 10.81 -15.69 12.85
N ARG A 262 9.93 -16.65 12.56
CA ARG A 262 8.68 -16.96 13.29
C ARG A 262 7.84 -15.72 13.59
N PRO A 263 7.34 -15.00 12.56
CA PRO A 263 6.65 -13.74 12.77
C PRO A 263 5.37 -13.93 13.60
N GLY A 264 5.14 -13.00 14.52
CA GLY A 264 3.87 -12.89 15.25
C GLY A 264 2.86 -12.01 14.55
N ILE A 265 3.33 -11.17 13.61
CA ILE A 265 2.50 -10.28 12.80
C ILE A 265 2.94 -10.41 11.35
N LEU A 266 1.98 -10.57 10.45
CA LEU A 266 2.18 -10.48 9.00
C LEU A 266 1.35 -9.33 8.45
N GLU A 267 2.00 -8.41 7.75
CA GLU A 267 1.33 -7.37 7.01
C GLU A 267 1.74 -7.43 5.53
N ALA A 268 0.76 -7.60 4.64
CA ALA A 268 1.04 -7.75 3.23
C ALA A 268 -0.14 -7.30 2.35
N HIS A 269 0.13 -7.23 1.04
CA HIS A 269 -0.91 -7.10 0.03
C HIS A 269 -1.79 -8.36 -0.02
N PRO A 270 -3.07 -8.25 -0.40
CA PRO A 270 -3.96 -9.40 -0.60
C PRO A 270 -3.36 -10.47 -1.53
N ASN A 271 -2.77 -10.06 -2.65
CA ASN A 271 -2.16 -10.99 -3.61
C ASN A 271 -1.01 -11.81 -3.00
N SER A 272 -0.20 -11.20 -2.11
CA SER A 272 0.84 -11.94 -1.38
C SER A 272 0.22 -12.99 -0.45
N PHE A 273 -0.86 -12.64 0.25
CA PHE A 273 -1.56 -13.60 1.11
C PHE A 273 -2.21 -14.72 0.30
N MET A 274 -2.72 -14.44 -0.90
CA MET A 274 -3.24 -15.48 -1.80
C MET A 274 -2.12 -16.44 -2.25
N SER A 275 -0.96 -15.90 -2.65
CA SER A 275 0.24 -16.71 -2.95
C SER A 275 0.71 -17.54 -1.76
N TRP A 276 0.57 -17.03 -0.54
CA TRP A 276 0.97 -17.72 0.70
C TRP A 276 -0.08 -18.67 1.25
N GLU A 277 -1.20 -18.91 0.57
CA GLU A 277 -2.18 -19.93 1.00
C GLU A 277 -1.56 -21.33 1.09
N GLU A 278 -0.61 -21.67 0.21
CA GLU A 278 0.07 -22.96 0.23
C GLU A 278 0.93 -23.17 1.49
N LEU A 279 1.38 -22.08 2.15
CA LEU A 279 2.13 -22.15 3.40
C LEU A 279 1.30 -22.73 4.56
N ALA A 280 -0.03 -22.77 4.41
CA ALA A 280 -0.91 -23.34 5.41
C ALA A 280 -0.69 -24.87 5.56
N ASP A 281 -0.25 -25.52 4.49
CA ASP A 281 -0.05 -26.96 4.43
C ASP A 281 1.45 -27.35 4.57
N ASP A 282 2.35 -26.38 4.71
CA ASP A 282 3.78 -26.63 4.89
C ASP A 282 4.05 -27.27 6.26
N PRO A 283 4.62 -28.50 6.31
CA PRO A 283 4.85 -29.23 7.56
C PRO A 283 5.80 -28.50 8.52
N ARG A 284 6.64 -27.58 8.03
CA ARG A 284 7.51 -26.73 8.87
C ARG A 284 6.72 -25.71 9.69
N GLY A 285 5.48 -25.44 9.31
CA GLY A 285 4.56 -24.54 10.01
C GLY A 285 5.01 -23.08 10.03
N PRO A 286 5.39 -22.47 8.89
CA PRO A 286 5.92 -21.09 8.83
C PRO A 286 4.93 -20.05 9.40
N LEU A 287 3.63 -20.33 9.34
CA LEU A 287 2.57 -19.46 9.84
C LEU A 287 2.13 -19.75 11.28
N SER A 288 2.70 -20.79 11.90
CA SER A 288 2.23 -21.31 13.20
C SER A 288 2.27 -20.28 14.34
N ASN A 289 3.17 -19.30 14.29
CA ASN A 289 3.31 -18.28 15.34
C ASN A 289 2.53 -17.00 15.07
N VAL A 290 1.88 -16.85 13.92
CA VAL A 290 1.19 -15.59 13.54
C VAL A 290 -0.03 -15.36 14.42
N LYS A 291 -0.04 -14.26 15.14
CA LYS A 291 -1.14 -13.78 15.98
C LYS A 291 -2.05 -12.79 15.26
N LEU A 292 -1.45 -11.96 14.39
CA LEU A 292 -2.17 -10.94 13.63
C LEU A 292 -1.74 -10.96 12.18
N PHE A 293 -2.70 -11.20 11.30
CA PHE A 293 -2.60 -10.92 9.88
C PHE A 293 -3.21 -9.55 9.60
N SER A 294 -2.58 -8.73 8.78
CA SER A 294 -3.04 -7.39 8.41
C SER A 294 -3.02 -7.24 6.91
N SER A 295 -4.17 -7.01 6.28
CA SER A 295 -4.29 -6.73 4.86
C SER A 295 -4.85 -5.34 4.61
N THR A 296 -4.34 -4.70 3.57
CA THR A 296 -4.81 -3.40 3.09
C THR A 296 -4.59 -3.32 1.57
N PHE A 297 -4.97 -2.22 0.94
CA PHE A 297 -4.87 -1.93 -0.49
C PHE A 297 -6.01 -2.48 -1.35
N ASP A 298 -6.47 -3.71 -1.11
CA ASP A 298 -7.56 -4.31 -1.85
C ASP A 298 -8.39 -5.26 -0.98
N ALA A 299 -9.48 -5.78 -1.54
CA ALA A 299 -10.27 -6.83 -0.90
C ALA A 299 -9.47 -8.13 -0.80
N ILE A 300 -9.81 -8.96 0.17
CA ILE A 300 -9.28 -10.31 0.29
C ILE A 300 -10.42 -11.31 0.44
N HIS A 301 -10.30 -12.42 -0.26
CA HIS A 301 -11.34 -13.44 -0.26
C HIS A 301 -11.43 -14.15 1.11
N PRO A 302 -12.65 -14.39 1.65
CA PRO A 302 -12.85 -15.05 2.94
C PRO A 302 -12.18 -16.44 3.06
N ARG A 303 -12.05 -17.18 1.98
CA ARG A 303 -11.33 -18.47 1.93
C ARG A 303 -9.86 -18.32 2.29
N THR A 304 -9.15 -17.32 1.73
CA THR A 304 -7.74 -17.03 2.05
C THR A 304 -7.60 -16.70 3.52
N VAL A 305 -8.46 -15.82 4.03
CA VAL A 305 -8.50 -15.46 5.46
C VAL A 305 -8.70 -16.71 6.33
N HIS A 306 -9.63 -17.58 5.95
CA HIS A 306 -9.92 -18.81 6.67
C HIS A 306 -8.69 -19.74 6.72
N ARG A 307 -8.10 -20.04 5.56
CA ARG A 307 -6.94 -20.95 5.46
C ARG A 307 -5.77 -20.46 6.33
N LEU A 308 -5.40 -19.19 6.18
CA LEU A 308 -4.24 -18.63 6.89
C LEU A 308 -4.49 -18.51 8.41
N LEU A 309 -5.71 -18.15 8.83
CA LEU A 309 -6.05 -18.15 10.26
C LEU A 309 -5.96 -19.56 10.88
N HIS A 310 -6.32 -20.62 10.13
CA HIS A 310 -6.25 -21.99 10.63
C HIS A 310 -4.83 -22.55 10.67
N ALA A 311 -3.91 -22.05 9.82
CA ALA A 311 -2.50 -22.39 9.85
C ALA A 311 -1.78 -21.92 11.12
N SER A 312 -2.26 -20.85 11.75
CA SER A 312 -1.70 -20.38 13.02
C SER A 312 -2.01 -21.34 14.16
N LYS A 313 -1.03 -21.60 15.04
CA LYS A 313 -1.21 -22.37 16.29
C LYS A 313 -1.46 -21.48 17.52
N ARG A 314 -1.52 -20.15 17.34
CA ARG A 314 -1.86 -19.21 18.43
C ARG A 314 -3.31 -19.42 18.88
N ARG A 315 -3.59 -19.23 20.17
CA ARG A 315 -4.93 -19.44 20.75
C ARG A 315 -6.01 -18.63 20.07
N LEU A 316 -5.75 -17.35 19.79
CA LEU A 316 -6.69 -16.40 19.19
C LEU A 316 -5.96 -15.59 18.08
N PRO A 317 -5.70 -16.21 16.92
CA PRO A 317 -5.21 -15.43 15.79
C PRO A 317 -6.34 -14.55 15.26
N LEU A 318 -5.95 -13.39 14.77
CA LEU A 318 -6.86 -12.38 14.24
C LEU A 318 -6.42 -11.99 12.83
N TRP A 319 -7.38 -11.64 12.01
CA TRP A 319 -7.15 -10.95 10.75
C TRP A 319 -7.75 -9.56 10.82
N GLY A 320 -6.96 -8.55 10.52
CA GLY A 320 -7.40 -7.17 10.35
C GLY A 320 -7.38 -6.80 8.88
N GLN A 321 -8.53 -6.51 8.31
CA GLN A 321 -8.65 -5.89 6.99
C GLN A 321 -8.88 -4.40 7.17
N LEU A 322 -8.08 -3.58 6.45
CA LEU A 322 -8.14 -2.14 6.51
C LEU A 322 -8.61 -1.58 5.18
N TYR A 323 -9.66 -0.77 5.21
CA TYR A 323 -10.17 -0.05 4.05
C TYR A 323 -9.80 1.43 4.12
N GLY A 324 -9.37 1.97 2.98
CA GLY A 324 -9.00 3.35 2.78
C GLY A 324 -8.36 3.57 1.40
N GLN A 325 -7.85 4.77 1.18
CA GLN A 325 -7.14 5.17 -0.05
C GLN A 325 -5.82 5.85 0.29
N SER A 326 -4.94 6.02 -0.73
CA SER A 326 -3.69 6.77 -0.57
C SER A 326 -3.92 8.16 0.01
N GLU A 327 -5.01 8.79 -0.34
CA GLU A 327 -5.41 10.14 0.07
C GLU A 327 -5.84 10.23 1.54
N ILE A 328 -6.47 9.19 2.07
CA ILE A 328 -7.10 9.28 3.40
C ILE A 328 -6.49 8.33 4.43
N GLY A 329 -5.75 7.34 3.97
CA GLY A 329 -5.20 6.26 4.79
C GLY A 329 -6.24 5.24 5.24
N PRO A 330 -5.88 4.29 6.09
CA PRO A 330 -6.80 3.32 6.67
C PRO A 330 -7.80 4.00 7.62
N THR A 331 -9.09 3.91 7.31
CA THR A 331 -10.15 4.60 8.05
C THR A 331 -11.26 3.70 8.55
N VAL A 332 -11.40 2.52 7.95
CA VAL A 332 -12.36 1.49 8.34
C VAL A 332 -11.61 0.19 8.58
N VAL A 333 -12.04 -0.55 9.58
CA VAL A 333 -11.41 -1.82 9.96
C VAL A 333 -12.44 -2.91 10.12
N ARG A 334 -12.12 -4.10 9.60
CA ARG A 334 -12.84 -5.34 9.87
C ARG A 334 -11.91 -6.35 10.51
N GLY A 335 -12.36 -6.98 11.57
CA GLY A 335 -11.67 -8.09 12.22
C GLY A 335 -12.32 -9.43 11.86
N TYR A 336 -11.48 -10.44 11.60
CA TYR A 336 -11.93 -11.84 11.42
C TYR A 336 -11.28 -12.73 12.48
N THR A 337 -12.02 -13.75 12.86
CA THR A 337 -11.55 -14.85 13.72
C THR A 337 -11.76 -16.18 13.00
N ARG A 338 -11.15 -17.27 13.48
CA ARG A 338 -11.35 -18.61 12.90
C ARG A 338 -12.82 -19.01 12.76
N ARG A 339 -13.64 -18.69 13.76
CA ARG A 339 -15.04 -19.18 13.86
C ARG A 339 -15.97 -18.59 12.79
N ARG A 340 -15.64 -17.42 12.24
CA ARG A 340 -16.54 -16.68 11.33
C ARG A 340 -15.88 -16.28 10.02
N SER A 341 -14.74 -16.87 9.69
CA SER A 341 -13.98 -16.45 8.52
C SER A 341 -14.59 -16.93 7.20
N LEU A 342 -15.18 -18.14 7.14
CA LEU A 342 -15.84 -18.65 5.91
C LEU A 342 -17.21 -18.03 5.64
N GLU A 343 -17.97 -17.72 6.70
CA GLU A 343 -19.32 -17.14 6.60
C GLU A 343 -19.28 -15.62 6.42
N ALA A 344 -18.10 -15.06 6.28
CA ALA A 344 -17.93 -13.63 6.20
C ALA A 344 -18.40 -13.09 4.84
N ASP A 345 -19.28 -12.09 4.87
CA ASP A 345 -19.62 -11.31 3.68
C ASP A 345 -18.37 -10.51 3.22
N GLY A 346 -17.79 -10.87 2.07
CA GLY A 346 -16.62 -10.22 1.48
C GLY A 346 -16.84 -8.73 1.17
N ARG A 347 -18.10 -8.31 0.99
CA ARG A 347 -18.45 -6.90 0.72
C ARG A 347 -18.37 -6.02 1.97
N CYS A 348 -18.47 -6.58 3.17
CA CYS A 348 -18.35 -5.82 4.39
C CYS A 348 -16.88 -5.45 4.66
N VAL A 349 -16.55 -4.18 4.66
CA VAL A 349 -15.21 -3.69 5.03
C VAL A 349 -15.12 -3.27 6.51
N GLY A 350 -16.23 -3.39 7.26
CA GLY A 350 -16.24 -3.17 8.70
C GLY A 350 -16.76 -1.80 9.13
N MET A 351 -16.15 -1.24 10.18
CA MET A 351 -16.60 -0.02 10.83
C MET A 351 -15.47 1.02 10.90
N PRO A 352 -15.82 2.32 10.89
CA PRO A 352 -14.85 3.36 11.14
C PRO A 352 -14.24 3.24 12.55
N PHE A 353 -13.05 3.78 12.75
CA PHE A 353 -12.44 3.83 14.08
C PHE A 353 -13.20 4.84 14.96
N PRO A 354 -13.80 4.41 16.06
CA PRO A 354 -14.66 5.26 16.89
C PRO A 354 -13.96 6.54 17.36
N GLY A 355 -14.60 7.70 17.12
CA GLY A 355 -14.08 9.01 17.50
C GLY A 355 -12.85 9.50 16.75
N MET A 356 -12.34 8.74 15.76
CA MET A 356 -11.14 9.07 14.99
C MET A 356 -11.39 9.19 13.49
N THR A 357 -12.33 8.41 12.94
CA THR A 357 -12.71 8.48 11.53
C THR A 357 -14.23 8.45 11.40
N GLY A 358 -14.75 9.04 10.34
CA GLY A 358 -16.19 9.05 10.02
C GLY A 358 -16.46 8.44 8.66
N VAL A 359 -17.59 7.76 8.53
CA VAL A 359 -18.10 7.22 7.26
C VAL A 359 -19.55 7.65 7.10
N ARG A 360 -19.88 8.18 5.94
CA ARG A 360 -21.27 8.37 5.49
C ARG A 360 -21.47 7.80 4.10
N VAL A 361 -22.70 7.47 3.77
CA VAL A 361 -23.09 7.11 2.43
C VAL A 361 -24.14 8.12 1.97
N VAL A 362 -23.87 8.75 0.84
CA VAL A 362 -24.70 9.83 0.30
C VAL A 362 -25.54 9.29 -0.84
N SER A 363 -26.81 9.66 -0.88
CA SER A 363 -27.75 9.23 -1.91
C SER A 363 -27.26 9.63 -3.33
N ARG A 364 -27.53 8.77 -4.30
CA ARG A 364 -27.28 9.00 -5.73
C ARG A 364 -28.46 9.62 -6.46
N ASN A 365 -29.68 9.39 -5.96
CA ASN A 365 -30.94 9.66 -6.63
C ASN A 365 -32.00 10.32 -5.72
N GLY A 366 -31.61 10.78 -4.52
CA GLY A 366 -32.52 11.34 -3.52
C GLY A 366 -33.13 10.34 -2.55
N GLU A 367 -33.13 9.04 -2.90
CA GLU A 367 -33.64 7.98 -2.01
C GLU A 367 -32.57 7.54 -0.99
N PRO A 368 -32.96 7.10 0.21
CA PRO A 368 -32.01 6.65 1.24
C PRO A 368 -31.13 5.50 0.76
N PRO A 369 -29.81 5.56 0.99
CA PRO A 369 -28.88 4.49 0.61
C PRO A 369 -29.19 3.17 1.33
N SER A 370 -29.28 2.09 0.54
CA SER A 370 -29.54 0.73 1.01
C SER A 370 -28.74 -0.29 0.19
N LYS A 371 -28.89 -1.58 0.48
CA LYS A 371 -28.28 -2.64 -0.32
C LYS A 371 -28.75 -2.60 -1.77
N ASP A 372 -30.05 -2.32 -1.99
CA ASP A 372 -30.68 -2.30 -3.32
C ASP A 372 -30.59 -0.93 -4.00
N ASN A 373 -30.29 0.12 -3.23
CA ASN A 373 -30.05 1.48 -3.70
C ASN A 373 -28.74 2.03 -3.09
N PRO A 374 -27.56 1.56 -3.55
CA PRO A 374 -26.29 1.98 -2.98
C PRO A 374 -25.98 3.45 -3.27
N GLY A 375 -25.36 4.11 -2.30
CA GLY A 375 -24.95 5.50 -2.42
C GLY A 375 -23.44 5.66 -2.53
N TYR A 376 -22.99 6.90 -2.66
CA TYR A 376 -21.58 7.28 -2.69
C TYR A 376 -20.96 7.21 -1.30
N VAL A 377 -19.82 6.54 -1.20
CA VAL A 377 -19.07 6.42 0.05
C VAL A 377 -18.21 7.65 0.27
N GLU A 378 -18.40 8.30 1.40
CA GLU A 378 -17.58 9.45 1.82
C GLU A 378 -17.00 9.23 3.21
N ILE A 379 -15.75 9.67 3.38
CA ILE A 379 -14.97 9.48 4.62
C ILE A 379 -14.44 10.80 5.13
N ARG A 380 -14.43 10.96 6.45
CA ARG A 380 -13.77 12.06 7.16
C ARG A 380 -12.66 11.52 8.06
N SER A 381 -11.46 12.06 7.92
CA SER A 381 -10.28 11.69 8.71
C SER A 381 -9.26 12.82 8.72
N ASP A 382 -8.64 13.08 9.86
CA ASP A 382 -7.49 13.97 9.98
C ASP A 382 -6.23 13.40 9.30
N GLY A 383 -6.26 12.12 8.91
CA GLY A 383 -5.22 11.46 8.12
C GLY A 383 -5.26 11.75 6.63
N ARG A 384 -6.22 12.59 6.16
CA ARG A 384 -6.31 13.00 4.76
C ARG A 384 -5.08 13.82 4.37
N VAL A 385 -4.53 13.56 3.16
CA VAL A 385 -3.47 14.37 2.56
C VAL A 385 -3.91 15.83 2.45
N VAL A 386 -2.95 16.73 2.45
CA VAL A 386 -3.28 18.17 2.48
C VAL A 386 -3.59 18.73 1.09
N THR A 387 -3.04 18.10 0.05
CA THR A 387 -3.27 18.48 -1.35
C THR A 387 -2.74 17.40 -2.31
N TYR A 388 -3.05 17.56 -3.60
CA TYR A 388 -2.30 16.97 -4.71
C TYR A 388 -1.32 18.02 -5.25
N LEU A 389 -0.03 17.71 -5.25
CA LEU A 389 1.00 18.61 -5.77
C LEU A 389 0.73 18.96 -7.24
N GLY A 390 0.55 20.25 -7.52
CA GLY A 390 0.25 20.75 -8.86
C GLY A 390 -1.16 20.45 -9.39
N GLU A 391 -2.09 19.93 -8.55
CA GLU A 391 -3.46 19.57 -8.97
C GLU A 391 -4.49 19.92 -7.87
N GLN A 392 -4.43 21.15 -7.33
CA GLN A 392 -5.29 21.58 -6.21
C GLN A 392 -6.78 21.50 -6.57
N GLU A 393 -7.20 21.95 -7.75
CA GLU A 393 -8.61 21.89 -8.19
C GLU A 393 -9.14 20.46 -8.21
N ARG A 394 -8.31 19.50 -8.66
CA ARG A 394 -8.67 18.09 -8.67
C ARG A 394 -8.80 17.52 -7.25
N TYR A 395 -8.02 18.03 -6.30
CA TYR A 395 -8.13 17.69 -4.89
C TYR A 395 -9.43 18.24 -4.30
N ASP A 396 -9.71 19.53 -4.53
CA ASP A 396 -10.88 20.21 -4.01
C ASP A 396 -12.19 19.62 -4.54
N GLY A 397 -12.20 19.15 -5.79
CA GLY A 397 -13.33 18.47 -6.40
C GLY A 397 -13.73 17.13 -5.75
N GLN A 398 -12.85 16.55 -4.91
CA GLN A 398 -13.17 15.33 -4.14
C GLN A 398 -13.67 15.66 -2.71
N LEU A 399 -13.67 16.93 -2.32
CA LEU A 399 -13.93 17.35 -0.95
C LEU A 399 -15.26 18.12 -0.86
N SER A 400 -16.14 17.66 0.03
CA SER A 400 -17.39 18.36 0.36
C SER A 400 -17.58 18.41 1.87
N ASP A 401 -17.61 19.62 2.46
CA ASP A 401 -17.81 19.85 3.90
C ASP A 401 -16.89 19.02 4.80
N GLY A 402 -15.62 18.85 4.38
CA GLY A 402 -14.62 18.05 5.11
C GLY A 402 -14.75 16.54 4.91
N TRP A 403 -15.69 16.07 4.07
CA TRP A 403 -15.84 14.69 3.66
C TRP A 403 -15.15 14.45 2.31
N TRP A 404 -14.41 13.37 2.24
CA TRP A 404 -13.67 12.94 1.05
C TRP A 404 -14.45 11.86 0.31
N ARG A 405 -14.72 12.07 -0.98
CA ARG A 405 -15.39 11.10 -1.86
C ARG A 405 -14.42 10.00 -2.27
N MET A 406 -14.77 8.76 -1.93
CA MET A 406 -13.88 7.62 -2.10
C MET A 406 -13.85 7.08 -3.54
N GLY A 407 -14.85 7.41 -4.37
CA GLY A 407 -15.05 6.80 -5.67
C GLY A 407 -15.57 5.36 -5.60
N ASP A 408 -16.13 4.98 -4.46
CA ASP A 408 -16.77 3.69 -4.23
C ASP A 408 -18.26 3.90 -3.97
N VAL A 409 -19.08 2.92 -4.37
CA VAL A 409 -20.51 2.85 -4.05
C VAL A 409 -20.77 1.73 -3.05
N GLY A 410 -21.71 1.97 -2.15
CA GLY A 410 -22.02 1.02 -1.10
C GLY A 410 -23.19 1.44 -0.22
N TYR A 411 -23.34 0.75 0.91
CA TYR A 411 -24.34 1.07 1.91
C TYR A 411 -23.83 0.80 3.33
N ARG A 412 -24.54 1.32 4.32
CA ARG A 412 -24.27 1.00 5.73
C ARG A 412 -25.40 0.21 6.32
N THR A 413 -25.04 -0.83 7.08
CA THR A 413 -26.04 -1.58 7.85
C THR A 413 -26.51 -0.74 9.04
N ARG A 414 -27.64 -1.17 9.67
CA ARG A 414 -28.14 -0.57 10.91
C ARG A 414 -27.11 -0.59 12.06
N TRP A 415 -26.17 -1.51 12.03
CA TRP A 415 -25.08 -1.63 13.01
C TRP A 415 -23.87 -0.76 12.69
N GLY A 416 -23.90 -0.03 11.57
CA GLY A 416 -22.84 0.89 11.15
C GLY A 416 -21.75 0.27 10.29
N CYS A 417 -21.81 -1.01 9.95
CA CYS A 417 -20.86 -1.63 9.03
C CYS A 417 -21.02 -1.08 7.62
N LEU A 418 -19.91 -0.71 7.00
CA LEU A 418 -19.85 -0.33 5.60
C LEU A 418 -19.72 -1.56 4.71
N HIS A 419 -20.54 -1.63 3.69
CA HIS A 419 -20.48 -2.62 2.62
C HIS A 419 -20.21 -1.92 1.30
N LEU A 420 -19.19 -2.39 0.58
CA LEU A 420 -18.83 -1.89 -0.75
C LEU A 420 -19.44 -2.81 -1.80
N LEU A 421 -19.99 -2.23 -2.83
CA LEU A 421 -20.56 -2.99 -3.95
C LEU A 421 -19.70 -2.87 -5.20
N ASP A 422 -19.29 -1.65 -5.58
CA ASP A 422 -18.45 -1.39 -6.75
C ASP A 422 -17.66 -0.10 -6.62
N ARG A 423 -16.73 0.14 -7.56
CA ARG A 423 -16.21 1.46 -7.85
C ARG A 423 -17.23 2.24 -8.66
N GLU A 424 -17.30 3.56 -8.47
CA GLU A 424 -18.22 4.43 -9.25
C GLU A 424 -18.03 4.26 -10.76
N VAL A 425 -16.77 4.04 -11.19
CA VAL A 425 -16.37 3.90 -12.59
C VAL A 425 -16.56 2.50 -13.16
N ASP A 426 -16.81 1.51 -12.32
CA ASP A 426 -16.95 0.10 -12.70
C ASP A 426 -18.42 -0.38 -12.66
N VAL A 427 -19.36 0.51 -12.30
CA VAL A 427 -20.80 0.20 -12.26
C VAL A 427 -21.30 -0.10 -13.68
N ILE A 428 -21.89 -1.27 -13.85
CA ILE A 428 -22.58 -1.68 -15.10
C ILE A 428 -24.08 -1.57 -14.86
N ASP A 429 -24.76 -0.75 -15.68
CA ASP A 429 -26.18 -0.50 -15.51
C ASP A 429 -27.00 -1.78 -15.65
N GLY A 430 -27.90 -2.03 -14.69
CA GLY A 430 -28.75 -3.22 -14.66
C GLY A 430 -28.07 -4.52 -14.24
N PHE A 431 -26.73 -4.54 -14.06
CA PHE A 431 -26.01 -5.76 -13.66
C PHE A 431 -26.02 -6.00 -12.14
N GLY A 432 -26.11 -4.93 -11.35
CA GLY A 432 -25.94 -5.00 -9.92
C GLY A 432 -24.46 -4.82 -9.51
N SER A 433 -23.95 -5.66 -8.61
CA SER A 433 -22.55 -5.56 -8.17
C SER A 433 -21.65 -6.53 -8.93
N THR A 434 -20.66 -5.98 -9.67
CA THR A 434 -19.64 -6.77 -10.35
C THR A 434 -18.77 -7.53 -9.34
N LEU A 435 -18.38 -6.87 -8.26
CA LEU A 435 -17.58 -7.46 -7.18
C LEU A 435 -18.30 -8.61 -6.46
N ALA A 436 -19.62 -8.54 -6.30
CA ALA A 436 -20.39 -9.64 -5.70
C ALA A 436 -20.47 -10.87 -6.61
N ALA A 437 -20.60 -10.64 -7.92
CA ALA A 437 -20.56 -11.70 -8.91
C ALA A 437 -19.17 -12.35 -8.99
N GLU A 438 -18.10 -11.56 -8.98
CA GLU A 438 -16.71 -12.04 -8.93
C GLU A 438 -16.45 -12.92 -7.70
N ASP A 439 -16.86 -12.51 -6.50
CA ASP A 439 -16.73 -13.32 -5.28
C ASP A 439 -17.48 -14.65 -5.40
N THR A 440 -18.65 -14.62 -6.02
CA THR A 440 -19.45 -15.83 -6.23
C THR A 440 -18.75 -16.79 -7.19
N LEU A 441 -18.18 -16.28 -8.28
CA LEU A 441 -17.42 -17.07 -9.24
C LEU A 441 -16.15 -17.65 -8.62
N PHE A 442 -15.39 -16.87 -7.86
CA PHE A 442 -14.23 -17.37 -7.10
C PHE A 442 -14.59 -18.49 -6.12
N THR A 443 -15.77 -18.40 -5.50
CA THR A 443 -16.23 -19.42 -4.56
C THR A 443 -16.60 -20.72 -5.28
N ARG A 444 -17.23 -20.62 -6.46
CA ARG A 444 -17.74 -21.76 -7.23
C ARG A 444 -16.69 -22.43 -8.10
N LEU A 445 -15.64 -21.69 -8.50
CA LEU A 445 -14.56 -22.13 -9.39
C LEU A 445 -13.20 -22.02 -8.69
N PRO A 446 -12.79 -23.05 -7.91
CA PRO A 446 -11.53 -23.02 -7.17
C PRO A 446 -10.27 -22.97 -8.05
N GLU A 447 -10.39 -23.29 -9.33
CA GLU A 447 -9.34 -23.18 -10.35
C GLU A 447 -9.03 -21.75 -10.78
N LEU A 448 -9.89 -20.77 -10.49
CA LEU A 448 -9.62 -19.38 -10.83
C LEU A 448 -8.45 -18.83 -10.01
N ALA A 449 -7.55 -18.12 -10.69
CA ALA A 449 -6.53 -17.27 -10.13
C ALA A 449 -7.00 -15.81 -10.06
N GLU A 450 -7.82 -15.37 -11.07
CA GLU A 450 -8.40 -14.03 -11.11
C GLU A 450 -9.74 -14.07 -11.87
N VAL A 451 -10.69 -13.23 -11.50
CA VAL A 451 -11.90 -12.96 -12.27
C VAL A 451 -12.28 -11.49 -12.15
N ILE A 452 -12.51 -10.84 -13.28
CA ILE A 452 -12.82 -9.42 -13.38
C ILE A 452 -14.01 -9.27 -14.32
N ILE A 453 -15.06 -8.60 -13.88
CA ILE A 453 -16.21 -8.28 -14.72
C ILE A 453 -16.10 -6.83 -15.18
N ILE A 454 -16.05 -6.61 -16.48
CA ILE A 454 -15.92 -5.30 -17.11
C ILE A 454 -17.11 -5.02 -18.03
N PRO A 455 -17.43 -3.73 -18.32
CA PRO A 455 -18.42 -3.41 -19.34
C PRO A 455 -17.88 -3.76 -20.74
N GLY A 456 -18.66 -4.48 -21.52
CA GLY A 456 -18.43 -4.69 -22.95
C GLY A 456 -18.93 -3.52 -23.81
N GLU A 457 -18.62 -3.51 -25.11
CA GLU A 457 -19.04 -2.46 -26.06
C GLU A 457 -20.56 -2.30 -26.17
N ASP A 458 -21.28 -3.40 -26.07
CA ASP A 458 -22.74 -3.44 -26.09
C ASP A 458 -23.40 -3.17 -24.74
N GLY A 459 -22.60 -2.78 -23.72
CA GLY A 459 -23.06 -2.54 -22.36
C GLY A 459 -23.30 -3.80 -21.53
N ARG A 460 -23.13 -5.01 -22.10
CA ARG A 460 -23.20 -6.26 -21.33
C ARG A 460 -21.95 -6.45 -20.48
N ALA A 461 -22.11 -7.11 -19.36
CA ALA A 461 -21.00 -7.52 -18.51
C ALA A 461 -20.15 -8.60 -19.20
N VAL A 462 -18.84 -8.41 -19.30
CA VAL A 462 -17.88 -9.36 -19.85
C VAL A 462 -16.98 -9.87 -18.75
N PRO A 463 -17.04 -11.16 -18.38
CA PRO A 463 -16.13 -11.75 -17.42
C PRO A 463 -14.78 -12.05 -18.08
N VAL A 464 -13.70 -11.53 -17.51
CA VAL A 464 -12.32 -11.86 -17.85
C VAL A 464 -11.77 -12.75 -16.75
N VAL A 465 -11.24 -13.90 -17.10
CA VAL A 465 -10.80 -14.92 -16.13
C VAL A 465 -9.34 -15.31 -16.37
N CYS A 466 -8.62 -15.55 -15.27
CA CYS A 466 -7.34 -16.24 -15.30
C CYS A 466 -7.45 -17.50 -14.45
N THR A 467 -6.94 -18.60 -14.93
CA THR A 467 -6.92 -19.88 -14.20
C THR A 467 -5.54 -20.14 -13.60
N LYS A 468 -5.49 -20.93 -12.55
CA LYS A 468 -4.24 -21.40 -11.96
C LYS A 468 -3.47 -22.25 -12.97
N ASN A 469 -2.18 -21.94 -13.15
CA ASN A 469 -1.29 -22.62 -14.10
C ASN A 469 -1.79 -22.57 -15.57
N ASP A 470 -2.58 -21.55 -15.92
CA ASP A 470 -3.12 -21.29 -17.26
C ASP A 470 -3.90 -22.49 -17.88
N VAL A 471 -4.48 -23.32 -17.02
CA VAL A 471 -5.32 -24.45 -17.47
C VAL A 471 -6.56 -23.92 -18.16
N PRO A 472 -6.99 -24.47 -19.32
CA PRO A 472 -8.22 -24.05 -19.98
C PRO A 472 -9.44 -24.12 -19.06
N LEU A 473 -10.27 -23.07 -19.08
CA LEU A 473 -11.50 -23.01 -18.30
C LEU A 473 -12.50 -24.07 -18.79
N ASP A 474 -13.01 -24.89 -17.87
CA ASP A 474 -14.04 -25.87 -18.20
C ASP A 474 -15.39 -25.16 -18.47
N ALA A 475 -15.88 -25.28 -19.70
CA ALA A 475 -17.13 -24.64 -20.15
C ALA A 475 -18.38 -25.17 -19.41
N PHE A 476 -18.37 -26.42 -18.94
CA PHE A 476 -19.49 -26.98 -18.18
C PHE A 476 -19.48 -26.44 -16.73
N ALA A 477 -18.30 -26.43 -16.09
CA ALA A 477 -18.13 -25.85 -14.77
C ALA A 477 -18.47 -24.34 -14.77
N TRP A 478 -18.06 -23.61 -15.82
CA TRP A 478 -18.42 -22.19 -15.99
C TRP A 478 -19.93 -21.98 -16.05
N ARG A 479 -20.63 -22.73 -16.94
CA ARG A 479 -22.09 -22.61 -17.05
C ARG A 479 -22.82 -22.91 -15.74
N ALA A 480 -22.33 -23.88 -14.97
CA ALA A 480 -22.87 -24.16 -13.65
C ALA A 480 -22.57 -23.02 -12.66
N ALA A 481 -21.38 -22.43 -12.74
CA ALA A 481 -20.94 -21.37 -11.83
C ALA A 481 -21.71 -20.06 -12.02
N VAL A 482 -22.08 -19.69 -13.26
CA VAL A 482 -22.85 -18.46 -13.54
C VAL A 482 -24.35 -18.61 -13.26
N ALA A 483 -24.83 -19.79 -12.95
CA ALA A 483 -26.26 -20.00 -12.67
C ALA A 483 -26.74 -19.12 -11.50
N GLY A 484 -27.81 -18.33 -11.78
CA GLY A 484 -28.39 -17.40 -10.81
C GLY A 484 -27.60 -16.07 -10.62
N LEU A 485 -26.54 -15.84 -11.40
CA LEU A 485 -25.92 -14.52 -11.52
C LEU A 485 -26.64 -13.69 -12.60
N PRO A 486 -26.47 -12.36 -12.62
CA PRO A 486 -26.96 -11.52 -13.69
C PRO A 486 -26.41 -11.97 -15.06
N PRO A 487 -27.15 -11.74 -16.17
CA PRO A 487 -26.69 -12.11 -17.51
C PRO A 487 -25.35 -11.45 -17.85
N MET A 488 -24.44 -12.25 -18.40
CA MET A 488 -23.11 -11.79 -18.84
C MET A 488 -22.73 -12.49 -20.16
N ALA A 489 -21.75 -11.93 -20.85
CA ALA A 489 -21.17 -12.51 -22.05
C ALA A 489 -20.38 -13.80 -21.73
N ASP A 490 -19.93 -14.51 -22.76
CA ASP A 490 -19.00 -15.62 -22.61
C ASP A 490 -17.66 -15.13 -21.99
N PRO A 491 -17.01 -15.95 -21.17
CA PRO A 491 -15.79 -15.54 -20.50
C PRO A 491 -14.62 -15.40 -21.48
N VAL A 492 -13.83 -14.37 -21.30
CA VAL A 492 -12.53 -14.19 -21.97
C VAL A 492 -11.45 -14.70 -21.03
N GLN A 493 -10.74 -15.77 -21.42
CA GLN A 493 -9.62 -16.27 -20.64
C GLN A 493 -8.33 -15.61 -21.06
N LEU A 494 -7.60 -15.03 -20.11
CA LEU A 494 -6.27 -14.44 -20.26
C LEU A 494 -5.31 -15.08 -19.26
N ARG A 495 -4.00 -14.95 -19.54
CA ARG A 495 -2.99 -15.24 -18.53
C ARG A 495 -2.88 -14.07 -17.56
N HIS A 496 -2.47 -14.34 -16.33
CA HIS A 496 -2.38 -13.31 -15.30
C HIS A 496 -1.38 -12.18 -15.65
N ASP A 497 -0.31 -12.49 -16.40
CA ASP A 497 0.68 -11.52 -16.87
C ASP A 497 0.18 -10.62 -18.01
N GLU A 498 -0.90 -10.99 -18.69
CA GLU A 498 -1.56 -10.18 -19.73
C GLU A 498 -2.49 -9.11 -19.16
N LEU A 499 -2.87 -9.23 -17.88
CA LEU A 499 -3.74 -8.25 -17.23
C LEU A 499 -3.04 -6.91 -17.01
N PRO A 500 -3.62 -5.78 -17.42
CA PRO A 500 -3.06 -4.47 -17.15
C PRO A 500 -3.16 -4.16 -15.66
N GLN A 501 -2.01 -3.94 -15.01
CA GLN A 501 -1.94 -3.70 -13.57
C GLN A 501 -1.36 -2.32 -13.26
N THR A 502 -1.74 -1.79 -12.09
CA THR A 502 -1.11 -0.60 -11.51
C THR A 502 0.22 -0.97 -10.85
N ALA A 503 1.00 0.04 -10.48
CA ALA A 503 2.22 -0.14 -9.69
C ALA A 503 1.99 -0.83 -8.32
N THR A 504 0.75 -0.87 -7.84
CA THR A 504 0.32 -1.56 -6.61
C THR A 504 -0.41 -2.87 -6.88
N THR A 505 -0.21 -3.46 -8.07
CA THR A 505 -0.79 -4.74 -8.53
C THR A 505 -2.32 -4.79 -8.63
N LYS A 506 -3.00 -3.64 -8.64
CA LYS A 506 -4.45 -3.58 -8.91
C LYS A 506 -4.73 -3.63 -10.39
N ILE A 507 -5.75 -4.36 -10.79
CA ILE A 507 -6.17 -4.45 -12.19
C ILE A 507 -6.74 -3.10 -12.64
N LYS A 508 -6.29 -2.64 -13.82
CA LYS A 508 -6.79 -1.44 -14.49
C LYS A 508 -8.00 -1.80 -15.37
N ARG A 509 -9.18 -1.91 -14.75
CA ARG A 509 -10.41 -2.39 -15.43
C ARG A 509 -10.75 -1.60 -16.70
N LEU A 510 -10.65 -0.27 -16.65
CA LEU A 510 -10.92 0.58 -17.83
C LEU A 510 -9.91 0.37 -18.96
N GLU A 511 -8.64 0.08 -18.64
CA GLU A 511 -7.63 -0.26 -19.66
C GLU A 511 -7.91 -1.65 -20.24
N LEU A 512 -8.27 -2.61 -19.39
CA LEU A 512 -8.64 -3.96 -19.81
C LEU A 512 -9.85 -3.93 -20.74
N ALA A 513 -10.90 -3.17 -20.40
CA ALA A 513 -12.07 -3.00 -21.24
C ALA A 513 -11.72 -2.42 -22.61
N ARG A 514 -10.87 -1.38 -22.67
CA ARG A 514 -10.42 -0.80 -23.96
C ARG A 514 -9.59 -1.78 -24.79
N ARG A 515 -8.73 -2.62 -24.18
CA ARG A 515 -7.93 -3.61 -24.90
C ARG A 515 -8.78 -4.72 -25.51
N LEU A 516 -9.89 -5.09 -24.87
CA LEU A 516 -10.78 -6.13 -25.38
C LEU A 516 -11.80 -5.60 -26.38
N ALA A 517 -12.01 -4.28 -26.44
CA ALA A 517 -12.82 -3.58 -27.42
C ALA A 517 -12.05 -3.23 -28.72
N ALA A 518 -10.71 -3.28 -28.72
CA ALA A 518 -9.84 -2.97 -29.87
C ALA A 518 -9.52 -4.23 -30.68
#